data_e8354179c6b06537cd16713b4e6526a0
#
_entry.id   e8354179c6b06537cd16713b4e6526a0
#
_cell.length_a   1.000
_cell.length_b   1.000
_cell.length_c   1.000
_cell.angle_alpha   90.00
_cell.angle_beta   90.00
_cell.angle_gamma   90.00
#
_symmetry.space_group_name_H-M   'P 1'
#
loop_
_entity.id
_entity.type
_entity.pdbx_description
1 polymer ?
#
loop_
_entity_poly.entity_id
_entity_poly.type
_entity_poly.pdbx_seq_one_letter_code
_entity_poly.pdbx_strand_id
1 'polypeptide(L)'
;PRGRRMGDVPVHLIEVTPRELPGLQDTRGESIRSMLAADHNLSVGKVRSITGYQVKANLSPSELLQSLQDLFTDPIIELGTANKSLLDDKSLFPEPPELAIMVGFKPGVTDNAAQAALDGFYTLFPAQKDAQIATTMTYLFWDVPADTDAVWLAKTLHNQMIERAALANTNHCSNSVWPQLSF
;
A
#
# COMPACT_ATOMS: atom_id res chain seq x y z
N PRO A 1 34.00 -26.54 4.98
CA PRO A 1 33.23 -25.48 4.36
C PRO A 1 31.75 -25.82 4.55
N ARG A 2 31.15 -25.19 5.56
CA ARG A 2 29.70 -25.34 5.82
C ARG A 2 28.99 -24.49 4.78
N GLY A 3 28.20 -25.14 3.90
CA GLY A 3 27.35 -24.47 2.93
C GLY A 3 26.49 -23.43 3.66
N ARG A 4 26.56 -22.18 3.21
CA ARG A 4 25.55 -21.16 3.53
C ARG A 4 24.21 -21.78 3.14
N ARG A 5 23.33 -22.02 4.12
CA ARG A 5 21.90 -22.17 3.83
C ARG A 5 21.53 -20.92 3.02
N MET A 6 20.92 -21.10 1.85
CA MET A 6 20.30 -19.99 1.13
C MET A 6 19.34 -19.36 2.12
N GLY A 7 19.76 -18.24 2.72
CA GLY A 7 18.92 -17.48 3.62
C GLY A 7 17.72 -17.00 2.81
N ASP A 8 16.56 -16.99 3.41
CA ASP A 8 15.37 -16.42 2.80
C ASP A 8 15.67 -15.01 2.31
N VAL A 9 15.42 -14.75 1.03
CA VAL A 9 15.60 -13.42 0.43
C VAL A 9 14.65 -12.47 1.16
N PRO A 10 15.13 -11.34 1.70
CA PRO A 10 14.29 -10.45 2.48
C PRO A 10 13.21 -9.81 1.61
N VAL A 11 12.06 -9.55 2.23
CA VAL A 11 10.97 -8.77 1.65
C VAL A 11 11.01 -7.37 2.24
N HIS A 12 11.17 -6.37 1.38
CA HIS A 12 11.11 -4.97 1.74
C HIS A 12 9.71 -4.44 1.46
N LEU A 13 9.17 -3.67 2.40
CA LEU A 13 7.87 -3.02 2.27
C LEU A 13 8.11 -1.55 1.90
N ILE A 14 7.52 -1.12 0.80
CA ILE A 14 7.53 0.28 0.37
C ILE A 14 6.09 0.77 0.36
N GLU A 15 5.85 1.90 0.98
CA GLU A 15 4.56 2.58 1.01
C GLU A 15 4.70 3.96 0.39
N VAL A 16 3.75 4.31 -0.48
CA VAL A 16 3.72 5.59 -1.21
C VAL A 16 2.32 6.19 -1.13
N THR A 17 2.22 7.46 -0.80
CA THR A 17 0.95 8.19 -0.75
C THR A 17 1.08 9.53 -1.47
N PRO A 18 0.02 10.01 -2.14
CA PRO A 18 0.00 11.37 -2.70
C PRO A 18 0.20 12.42 -1.60
N ARG A 19 0.95 13.48 -1.93
CA ARG A 19 1.04 14.67 -1.08
C ARG A 19 -0.30 15.41 -1.06
N GLU A 20 -0.67 15.96 0.08
CA GLU A 20 -1.76 16.93 0.18
C GLU A 20 -1.18 18.34 0.27
N LEU A 21 -1.23 19.05 -0.83
CA LEU A 21 -0.77 20.44 -0.98
C LEU A 21 -1.89 21.26 -1.64
N PRO A 22 -1.86 22.61 -1.56
CA PRO A 22 -2.79 23.44 -2.32
C PRO A 22 -2.76 23.09 -3.81
N GLY A 23 -3.90 22.65 -4.35
CA GLY A 23 -4.03 22.21 -5.76
C GLY A 23 -3.57 20.78 -6.05
N LEU A 24 -3.09 20.03 -5.04
CA LEU A 24 -2.72 18.63 -5.13
C LEU A 24 -3.42 17.85 -4.04
N GLN A 25 -4.20 16.84 -4.42
CA GLN A 25 -4.94 16.00 -3.49
C GLN A 25 -4.85 14.52 -3.91
N ASP A 26 -5.21 13.64 -2.99
CA ASP A 26 -5.34 12.20 -3.27
C ASP A 26 -6.59 11.95 -4.13
N THR A 27 -6.40 11.98 -5.47
CA THR A 27 -7.50 11.79 -6.43
C THR A 27 -8.12 10.39 -6.34
N ARG A 28 -7.36 9.38 -5.97
CA ARG A 28 -7.85 8.01 -5.78
C ARG A 28 -8.74 7.93 -4.54
N GLY A 29 -8.27 8.46 -3.42
CA GLY A 29 -9.06 8.54 -2.20
C GLY A 29 -10.35 9.32 -2.40
N GLU A 30 -10.29 10.45 -3.09
CA GLU A 30 -11.46 11.27 -3.40
C GLU A 30 -12.43 10.56 -4.35
N SER A 31 -11.94 9.80 -5.34
CA SER A 31 -12.79 9.00 -6.21
C SER A 31 -13.55 7.91 -5.43
N ILE A 32 -12.89 7.24 -4.49
CA ILE A 32 -13.55 6.25 -3.61
C ILE A 32 -14.61 6.94 -2.74
N ARG A 33 -14.26 8.07 -2.13
CA ARG A 33 -15.21 8.83 -1.30
C ARG A 33 -16.46 9.22 -2.09
N SER A 34 -16.28 9.73 -3.29
CA SER A 34 -17.37 10.16 -4.18
C SER A 34 -18.22 8.99 -4.65
N MET A 35 -17.60 7.87 -5.01
CA MET A 35 -18.31 6.65 -5.42
C MET A 35 -19.17 6.09 -4.28
N LEU A 36 -18.62 6.03 -3.05
CA LEU A 36 -19.38 5.56 -1.90
C LEU A 36 -20.61 6.43 -1.62
N ALA A 37 -20.47 7.74 -1.74
CA ALA A 37 -21.60 8.66 -1.56
C ALA A 37 -22.65 8.52 -2.67
N ALA A 38 -22.23 8.47 -3.94
CA ALA A 38 -23.10 8.45 -5.08
C ALA A 38 -23.82 7.10 -5.29
N ASP A 39 -23.06 6.00 -5.18
CA ASP A 39 -23.56 4.68 -5.58
C ASP A 39 -24.11 3.87 -4.38
N HIS A 40 -23.67 4.19 -3.17
CA HIS A 40 -23.99 3.41 -1.97
C HIS A 40 -24.62 4.24 -0.85
N ASN A 41 -24.84 5.53 -1.07
CA ASN A 41 -25.39 6.46 -0.08
C ASN A 41 -24.61 6.42 1.26
N LEU A 42 -23.28 6.15 1.17
CA LEU A 42 -22.37 6.11 2.30
C LEU A 42 -21.47 7.34 2.28
N SER A 43 -21.70 8.28 3.19
CA SER A 43 -20.89 9.48 3.35
C SER A 43 -19.80 9.23 4.40
N VAL A 44 -18.54 9.26 3.98
CA VAL A 44 -17.37 9.24 4.87
C VAL A 44 -16.67 10.61 4.79
N GLY A 45 -16.01 11.03 5.87
CA GLY A 45 -15.41 12.36 5.91
C GLY A 45 -14.19 12.48 5.01
N LYS A 46 -13.29 11.50 5.08
CA LYS A 46 -12.04 11.50 4.32
C LYS A 46 -11.64 10.09 3.91
N VAL A 47 -11.07 9.97 2.72
CA VAL A 47 -10.40 8.74 2.25
C VAL A 47 -9.01 9.10 1.73
N ARG A 48 -8.00 8.33 2.14
CA ARG A 48 -6.64 8.42 1.62
C ARG A 48 -6.23 7.08 1.04
N SER A 49 -5.36 7.10 0.06
CA SER A 49 -4.80 5.90 -0.55
C SER A 49 -3.30 5.77 -0.28
N ILE A 50 -2.85 4.55 -0.04
CA ILE A 50 -1.43 4.18 0.03
C ILE A 50 -1.20 3.07 -0.97
N THR A 51 -0.29 3.29 -1.92
CA THR A 51 0.22 2.23 -2.78
C THR A 51 1.35 1.51 -2.04
N GLY A 52 1.22 0.21 -1.87
CA GLY A 52 2.24 -0.64 -1.27
C GLY A 52 2.96 -1.46 -2.33
N TYR A 53 4.28 -1.63 -2.15
CA TYR A 53 5.10 -2.55 -2.91
C TYR A 53 5.81 -3.50 -1.95
N GLN A 54 5.65 -4.80 -2.17
CA GLN A 54 6.43 -5.84 -1.51
C GLN A 54 7.55 -6.23 -2.47
N VAL A 55 8.78 -5.90 -2.12
CA VAL A 55 9.96 -6.13 -2.96
C VAL A 55 10.81 -7.22 -2.32
N LYS A 56 10.81 -8.41 -2.91
CA LYS A 56 11.64 -9.53 -2.48
C LYS A 56 12.95 -9.49 -3.26
N ALA A 57 13.98 -8.96 -2.63
CA ALA A 57 15.31 -8.81 -3.22
C ALA A 57 16.38 -8.62 -2.14
N ASN A 58 17.63 -8.96 -2.45
CA ASN A 58 18.78 -8.66 -1.60
C ASN A 58 19.26 -7.24 -1.88
N LEU A 59 18.75 -6.28 -1.12
CA LEU A 59 19.14 -4.87 -1.24
C LEU A 59 19.94 -4.42 -0.03
N SER A 60 21.00 -3.68 -0.27
CA SER A 60 21.67 -2.89 0.76
C SER A 60 20.77 -1.71 1.16
N PRO A 61 21.00 -1.10 2.34
CA PRO A 61 20.25 0.10 2.74
C PRO A 61 20.30 1.24 1.72
N SER A 62 21.43 1.42 1.03
CA SER A 62 21.58 2.44 -0.01
C SER A 62 20.81 2.11 -1.28
N GLU A 63 20.80 0.85 -1.71
CA GLU A 63 19.98 0.40 -2.86
C GLU A 63 18.48 0.49 -2.57
N LEU A 64 18.09 0.16 -1.34
CA LEU A 64 16.69 0.31 -0.92
C LEU A 64 16.25 1.78 -0.95
N LEU A 65 17.07 2.70 -0.44
CA LEU A 65 16.81 4.14 -0.50
C LEU A 65 16.78 4.64 -1.95
N GLN A 66 17.72 4.20 -2.78
CA GLN A 66 17.77 4.55 -4.19
C GLN A 66 16.50 4.05 -4.90
N SER A 67 16.07 2.81 -4.67
CA SER A 67 14.83 2.28 -5.28
C SER A 67 13.60 3.10 -4.87
N LEU A 68 13.52 3.50 -3.61
CA LEU A 68 12.44 4.34 -3.12
C LEU A 68 12.39 5.69 -3.86
N GLN A 69 13.53 6.35 -4.02
CA GLN A 69 13.62 7.69 -4.60
C GLN A 69 13.51 7.72 -6.13
N ASP A 70 14.13 6.75 -6.81
CA ASP A 70 14.30 6.77 -8.25
C ASP A 70 13.25 5.93 -9.00
N LEU A 71 12.58 5.01 -8.30
CA LEU A 71 11.64 4.07 -8.92
C LEU A 71 10.21 4.18 -8.36
N PHE A 72 10.06 4.13 -7.03
CA PHE A 72 8.75 3.95 -6.42
C PHE A 72 8.03 5.25 -6.05
N THR A 73 8.74 6.36 -5.92
CA THR A 73 8.17 7.63 -5.44
C THR A 73 8.48 8.76 -6.40
N ASP A 74 7.47 9.51 -6.80
CA ASP A 74 7.70 10.83 -7.39
C ASP A 74 7.81 11.87 -6.25
N PRO A 75 9.02 12.39 -5.95
CA PRO A 75 9.22 13.24 -4.78
C PRO A 75 8.51 14.60 -4.87
N ILE A 76 8.02 14.98 -6.05
CA ILE A 76 7.28 16.23 -6.24
C ILE A 76 5.84 16.09 -5.74
N ILE A 77 5.19 14.97 -6.07
CA ILE A 77 3.76 14.75 -5.82
C ILE A 77 3.45 13.66 -4.82
N GLU A 78 4.46 12.88 -4.38
CA GLU A 78 4.29 11.74 -3.50
C GLU A 78 5.23 11.79 -2.30
N LEU A 79 4.86 11.05 -1.27
CA LEU A 79 5.69 10.72 -0.10
C LEU A 79 5.81 9.22 -0.02
N GLY A 80 7.03 8.74 0.19
CA GLY A 80 7.29 7.31 0.29
C GLY A 80 8.16 6.97 1.51
N THR A 81 8.01 5.73 1.97
CA THR A 81 8.83 5.14 3.03
C THR A 81 9.16 3.69 2.71
N ALA A 82 10.27 3.21 3.26
CA ALA A 82 10.71 1.83 3.11
C ALA A 82 10.88 1.19 4.49
N ASN A 83 10.30 0.01 4.66
CA ASN A 83 10.32 -0.79 5.90
C ASN A 83 9.81 -0.05 7.15
N LYS A 84 9.00 0.98 6.94
CA LYS A 84 8.29 1.73 7.97
C LYS A 84 6.89 2.03 7.46
N SER A 85 5.90 2.07 8.35
CA SER A 85 4.57 2.50 7.97
C SER A 85 4.50 4.02 7.83
N LEU A 86 3.88 4.51 6.75
CA LEU A 86 3.54 5.94 6.60
C LEU A 86 2.62 6.42 7.72
N LEU A 87 1.83 5.53 8.32
CA LEU A 87 0.91 5.84 9.41
C LEU A 87 1.61 6.12 10.75
N ASP A 88 2.88 5.76 10.86
CA ASP A 88 3.69 6.13 12.02
C ASP A 88 4.12 7.60 11.96
N ASP A 89 4.03 8.24 10.79
CA ASP A 89 4.31 9.66 10.62
C ASP A 89 3.11 10.52 11.03
N LYS A 90 3.16 11.04 12.26
CA LYS A 90 2.11 11.90 12.82
C LYS A 90 2.00 13.26 12.16
N SER A 91 3.01 13.71 11.41
CA SER A 91 2.92 14.93 10.61
C SER A 91 2.05 14.72 9.37
N LEU A 92 2.02 13.49 8.86
CA LEU A 92 1.24 13.09 7.70
C LEU A 92 -0.18 12.64 8.08
N PHE A 93 -0.26 11.87 9.16
CA PHE A 93 -1.50 11.33 9.71
C PHE A 93 -1.62 11.68 11.19
N PRO A 94 -1.98 12.93 11.55
CA PRO A 94 -2.08 13.37 12.95
C PRO A 94 -3.14 12.58 13.72
N GLU A 95 -4.21 12.20 13.03
CA GLU A 95 -5.25 11.33 13.59
C GLU A 95 -5.21 9.96 12.90
N PRO A 96 -5.25 8.86 13.66
CA PRO A 96 -5.30 7.52 13.06
C PRO A 96 -6.60 7.34 12.27
N PRO A 97 -6.58 6.59 11.14
CA PRO A 97 -7.80 6.25 10.45
C PRO A 97 -8.68 5.32 11.33
N GLU A 98 -9.98 5.43 11.21
CA GLU A 98 -10.93 4.54 11.89
C GLU A 98 -10.96 3.15 11.26
N LEU A 99 -10.73 3.09 9.95
CA LEU A 99 -10.73 1.86 9.17
C LEU A 99 -9.64 1.92 8.10
N ALA A 100 -8.93 0.81 7.92
CA ALA A 100 -8.01 0.59 6.82
C ALA A 100 -8.37 -0.69 6.07
N ILE A 101 -8.44 -0.61 4.74
CA ILE A 101 -8.73 -1.76 3.87
C ILE A 101 -7.60 -1.87 2.87
N MET A 102 -6.84 -2.96 2.96
CA MET A 102 -5.78 -3.28 2.02
C MET A 102 -6.31 -4.27 0.98
N VAL A 103 -6.10 -3.96 -0.28
CA VAL A 103 -6.49 -4.79 -1.43
C VAL A 103 -5.22 -5.22 -2.16
N GLY A 104 -5.16 -6.49 -2.53
CA GLY A 104 -4.07 -7.03 -3.33
C GLY A 104 -4.55 -8.18 -4.21
N PHE A 105 -3.79 -8.52 -5.23
CA PHE A 105 -4.14 -9.63 -6.12
C PHE A 105 -4.03 -10.99 -5.41
N LYS A 106 -4.85 -11.91 -5.84
CA LYS A 106 -4.72 -13.33 -5.44
C LYS A 106 -3.46 -13.93 -6.05
N PRO A 107 -2.84 -14.91 -5.41
CA PRO A 107 -1.72 -15.64 -6.00
C PRO A 107 -2.07 -16.19 -7.39
N GLY A 108 -1.16 -16.02 -8.34
CA GLY A 108 -1.34 -16.45 -9.73
C GLY A 108 -2.11 -15.49 -10.63
N VAL A 109 -2.63 -14.38 -10.10
CA VAL A 109 -3.21 -13.32 -10.91
C VAL A 109 -2.10 -12.37 -11.38
N THR A 110 -2.16 -11.94 -12.64
CA THR A 110 -1.20 -10.98 -13.19
C THR A 110 -1.38 -9.61 -12.56
N ASP A 111 -0.31 -9.11 -11.95
CA ASP A 111 -0.18 -7.76 -11.40
C ASP A 111 0.62 -6.90 -12.38
N ASN A 112 -0.06 -6.17 -13.24
CA ASN A 112 0.60 -5.34 -14.27
C ASN A 112 1.41 -4.20 -13.67
N ALA A 113 0.98 -3.64 -12.54
CA ALA A 113 1.72 -2.58 -11.86
C ALA A 113 3.02 -3.13 -11.24
N ALA A 114 2.96 -4.32 -10.65
CA ALA A 114 4.14 -5.02 -10.16
C ALA A 114 5.11 -5.37 -11.29
N GLN A 115 4.59 -5.82 -12.44
CA GLN A 115 5.43 -6.13 -13.60
C GLN A 115 6.16 -4.88 -14.12
N ALA A 116 5.46 -3.76 -14.26
CA ALA A 116 6.07 -2.49 -14.67
C ALA A 116 7.13 -2.01 -13.66
N ALA A 117 6.85 -2.15 -12.36
CA ALA A 117 7.81 -1.83 -11.31
C ALA A 117 9.03 -2.76 -11.35
N LEU A 118 8.84 -4.05 -11.64
CA LEU A 118 9.92 -5.03 -11.77
C LEU A 118 10.84 -4.72 -12.98
N ASP A 119 10.27 -4.32 -14.09
CA ASP A 119 11.03 -3.91 -15.27
C ASP A 119 11.90 -2.66 -14.98
N GLY A 120 11.33 -1.67 -14.27
CA GLY A 120 12.08 -0.52 -13.77
C GLY A 120 13.16 -0.91 -12.76
N PHE A 121 12.85 -1.85 -11.87
CA PHE A 121 13.79 -2.36 -10.88
C PHE A 121 15.01 -3.02 -11.53
N TYR A 122 14.82 -3.85 -12.55
CA TYR A 122 15.93 -4.47 -13.30
C TYR A 122 16.72 -3.46 -14.12
N THR A 123 16.09 -2.37 -14.56
CA THR A 123 16.80 -1.26 -15.20
C THR A 123 17.73 -0.56 -14.22
N LEU A 124 17.27 -0.35 -12.99
CA LEU A 124 18.03 0.31 -11.92
C LEU A 124 19.11 -0.62 -11.33
N PHE A 125 18.79 -1.91 -11.19
CA PHE A 125 19.67 -2.93 -10.61
C PHE A 125 19.86 -4.15 -11.55
N PRO A 126 20.64 -4.02 -12.62
CA PRO A 126 20.79 -5.09 -13.62
C PRO A 126 21.41 -6.40 -13.09
N ALA A 127 22.10 -6.32 -11.95
CA ALA A 127 22.70 -7.49 -11.29
C ALA A 127 21.69 -8.34 -10.52
N GLN A 128 20.53 -7.79 -10.17
CA GLN A 128 19.44 -8.49 -9.50
C GLN A 128 18.65 -9.28 -10.54
N LYS A 129 18.59 -10.62 -10.41
CA LYS A 129 17.94 -11.48 -11.43
C LYS A 129 16.70 -12.20 -10.94
N ASP A 130 16.55 -12.33 -9.63
CA ASP A 130 15.51 -13.13 -8.99
C ASP A 130 14.60 -12.29 -8.08
N ALA A 131 14.49 -10.98 -8.36
CA ALA A 131 13.62 -10.10 -7.63
C ALA A 131 12.15 -10.41 -7.94
N GLN A 132 11.30 -10.25 -6.94
CA GLN A 132 9.85 -10.35 -7.08
C GLN A 132 9.22 -9.10 -6.51
N ILE A 133 8.18 -8.59 -7.18
CA ILE A 133 7.40 -7.45 -6.69
C ILE A 133 5.93 -7.83 -6.71
N ALA A 134 5.20 -7.43 -5.67
CA ALA A 134 3.75 -7.46 -5.63
C ALA A 134 3.25 -6.09 -5.18
N THR A 135 2.07 -5.69 -5.66
CA THR A 135 1.48 -4.41 -5.26
C THR A 135 0.25 -4.60 -4.38
N THR A 136 0.02 -3.64 -3.53
CA THR A 136 -1.20 -3.51 -2.74
C THR A 136 -1.72 -2.08 -2.82
N MET A 137 -3.01 -1.92 -2.59
CA MET A 137 -3.64 -0.63 -2.41
C MET A 137 -4.33 -0.61 -1.05
N THR A 138 -3.96 0.34 -0.19
CA THR A 138 -4.62 0.52 1.10
C THR A 138 -5.44 1.79 1.08
N TYR A 139 -6.70 1.67 1.43
CA TYR A 139 -7.62 2.78 1.63
C TYR A 139 -7.79 3.03 3.12
N LEU A 140 -7.63 4.29 3.52
CA LEU A 140 -7.76 4.76 4.89
C LEU A 140 -8.99 5.64 5.00
N PHE A 141 -9.80 5.42 6.03
CA PHE A 141 -11.08 6.10 6.21
C PHE A 141 -11.16 6.82 7.55
N TRP A 142 -11.70 8.04 7.53
CA TRP A 142 -12.05 8.86 8.69
C TRP A 142 -13.52 9.29 8.64
N ASP A 143 -14.10 9.55 9.79
CA ASP A 143 -15.51 9.91 9.94
C ASP A 143 -16.42 8.89 9.26
N VAL A 144 -16.23 7.64 9.61
CA VAL A 144 -17.02 6.51 9.09
C VAL A 144 -18.30 6.38 9.92
N PRO A 145 -19.51 6.36 9.33
CA PRO A 145 -20.74 6.12 10.08
C PRO A 145 -20.64 4.84 10.93
N ALA A 146 -21.10 4.92 12.18
CA ALA A 146 -20.91 3.87 13.19
C ALA A 146 -21.59 2.53 12.83
N ASP A 147 -22.61 2.57 11.98
CA ASP A 147 -23.34 1.42 11.47
C ASP A 147 -22.75 0.82 10.18
N THR A 148 -21.61 1.31 9.73
CA THR A 148 -20.97 0.83 8.51
C THR A 148 -20.43 -0.59 8.69
N ASP A 149 -20.88 -1.51 7.84
CA ASP A 149 -20.31 -2.86 7.75
C ASP A 149 -18.96 -2.82 7.01
N ALA A 150 -17.87 -2.95 7.77
CA ALA A 150 -16.51 -2.94 7.22
C ALA A 150 -16.23 -4.09 6.25
N VAL A 151 -16.86 -5.25 6.45
CA VAL A 151 -16.72 -6.41 5.55
C VAL A 151 -17.42 -6.14 4.21
N TRP A 152 -18.62 -5.56 4.26
CA TRP A 152 -19.31 -5.12 3.06
C TRP A 152 -18.52 -4.07 2.30
N LEU A 153 -17.97 -3.07 3.02
CA LEU A 153 -17.14 -2.02 2.42
C LEU A 153 -15.91 -2.61 1.72
N ALA A 154 -15.21 -3.54 2.38
CA ALA A 154 -14.09 -4.24 1.77
C ALA A 154 -14.50 -4.99 0.49
N LYS A 155 -15.64 -5.67 0.49
CA LYS A 155 -16.17 -6.35 -0.71
C LYS A 155 -16.52 -5.39 -1.84
N THR A 156 -16.95 -4.18 -1.52
CA THR A 156 -17.27 -3.14 -2.50
C THR A 156 -16.02 -2.58 -3.17
N LEU A 157 -14.89 -2.55 -2.46
CA LEU A 157 -13.66 -1.92 -2.92
C LEU A 157 -12.73 -2.84 -3.73
N HIS A 158 -13.03 -4.13 -3.85
CA HIS A 158 -12.17 -5.05 -4.59
C HIS A 158 -12.97 -6.05 -5.45
N ASN A 159 -12.34 -6.51 -6.52
CA ASN A 159 -12.89 -7.57 -7.35
C ASN A 159 -12.58 -8.94 -6.72
N GLN A 160 -13.58 -9.55 -6.07
CA GLN A 160 -13.42 -10.82 -5.36
C GLN A 160 -12.99 -12.01 -6.25
N MET A 161 -13.08 -11.89 -7.57
CA MET A 161 -12.62 -12.93 -8.49
C MET A 161 -11.10 -13.00 -8.56
N ILE A 162 -10.44 -11.85 -8.56
CA ILE A 162 -8.99 -11.71 -8.82
C ILE A 162 -8.24 -11.07 -7.64
N GLU A 163 -8.92 -10.44 -6.71
CA GLU A 163 -8.34 -9.71 -5.58
C GLU A 163 -8.78 -10.33 -4.26
N ARG A 164 -8.04 -9.98 -3.23
CA ARG A 164 -8.31 -10.26 -1.83
C ARG A 164 -8.15 -8.99 -1.01
N ALA A 165 -8.87 -8.89 0.08
CA ALA A 165 -8.78 -7.76 0.99
C ALA A 165 -8.47 -8.22 2.40
N ALA A 166 -7.71 -7.39 3.11
CA ALA A 166 -7.53 -7.46 4.55
C ALA A 166 -7.98 -6.14 5.16
N LEU A 167 -8.58 -6.19 6.35
CA LEU A 167 -9.05 -4.99 7.04
C LEU A 167 -8.51 -4.91 8.46
N ALA A 168 -8.25 -3.66 8.88
CA ALA A 168 -7.95 -3.30 10.25
C ALA A 168 -8.92 -2.21 10.70
N ASN A 169 -9.52 -2.43 11.86
CA ASN A 169 -10.34 -1.44 12.54
C ASN A 169 -9.54 -0.92 13.74
N THR A 170 -9.18 0.35 13.71
CA THR A 170 -8.32 0.95 14.72
C THR A 170 -9.02 1.18 16.06
N ASN A 171 -10.34 1.15 16.11
CA ASN A 171 -11.10 1.21 17.36
C ASN A 171 -10.88 -0.01 18.27
N HIS A 172 -10.24 -1.07 17.75
CA HIS A 172 -9.92 -2.29 18.48
C HIS A 172 -8.43 -2.65 18.49
N CYS A 173 -7.57 -1.87 17.83
CA CYS A 173 -6.13 -2.10 17.76
C CYS A 173 -5.34 -1.04 18.52
N SER A 174 -5.12 -1.26 19.80
CA SER A 174 -3.96 -0.68 20.49
C SER A 174 -2.72 -1.38 19.94
N ASN A 175 -1.89 -0.67 19.18
CA ASN A 175 -0.64 -1.06 18.54
C ASN A 175 -0.75 -1.77 17.17
N SER A 176 -0.66 -0.97 16.11
CA SER A 176 0.03 -1.22 14.83
C SER A 176 -0.05 -2.62 14.18
N VAL A 177 -1.20 -3.28 14.18
CA VAL A 177 -1.38 -4.42 13.26
C VAL A 177 -2.14 -3.93 12.04
N TRP A 178 -1.38 -3.46 11.05
CA TRP A 178 -1.94 -3.13 9.74
C TRP A 178 -2.35 -4.41 9.02
N PRO A 179 -3.38 -4.34 8.17
CA PRO A 179 -3.71 -5.47 7.33
C PRO A 179 -2.51 -5.82 6.48
N GLN A 180 -2.13 -7.08 6.46
CA GLN A 180 -1.00 -7.56 5.68
C GLN A 180 -1.48 -8.63 4.70
N LEU A 181 -1.10 -8.43 3.44
CA LEU A 181 -1.23 -9.44 2.40
C LEU A 181 0.20 -9.86 2.02
N SER A 182 0.55 -11.09 2.31
CA SER A 182 1.83 -11.68 1.88
C SER A 182 1.73 -12.25 0.46
N PHE A 183 2.89 -12.44 -0.17
CA PHE A 183 3.03 -13.17 -1.45
C PHE A 183 2.28 -14.49 -1.46
#